data_201694a6e1700a136e1cbaebcfbbacd8
#
_entry.id   201694a6e1700a136e1cbaebcfbbacd8
#
_cell.length_a   1.000
_cell.length_b   1.000
_cell.length_c   1.000
_cell.angle_alpha   90.00
_cell.angle_beta   90.00
_cell.angle_gamma   90.00
#
_symmetry.space_group_name_H-M   'P 1'
#
loop_
_entity.id
_entity.type
_entity.pdbx_description
1 polymer ?
#
loop_
_entity_poly.entity_id
_entity_poly.type
_entity_poly.pdbx_seq_one_letter_code
_entity_poly.pdbx_strand_id
1 'polypeptide(L)'
;MILSSQDKSFDLSVPIIVIGAGACGICAALTAKENRVESILLERDETPSGSSALSTCLIPAAGTKLQREEGVEDSIDQFAADLIAKAKEQNDLEMARWVAEASGSTVDWLVETVGLPLTLVKGFKYPGHSVFRMHGSPNRTGSELMGVLTDAIARENLDLAAPAPVTDLFADESGHVHGVRITRPDGAIEDIGCQALILACNGYGSNPEMVEQHIPEMADALYFGHVGNQGDAVLWGEALGAATADLGSYQGHGAVTHPHGTLISWGVLTEGGIQVNLEGNRFSNE
;
A
#
# COMPACT_ATOMS: atom_id res chain seq x y z
N MET A 1 -14.09 -9.10 13.41
CA MET A 1 -15.58 -9.01 13.33
C MET A 1 -16.06 -7.58 13.57
N ILE A 2 -17.37 -7.30 13.38
CA ILE A 2 -17.96 -6.03 13.82
C ILE A 2 -18.69 -6.30 15.13
N LEU A 3 -18.32 -5.53 16.16
CA LEU A 3 -18.90 -5.56 17.50
C LEU A 3 -19.79 -4.33 17.70
N SER A 4 -20.86 -4.45 18.49
CA SER A 4 -21.68 -3.28 18.83
C SER A 4 -20.89 -2.30 19.71
N SER A 5 -20.97 -1.03 19.37
CA SER A 5 -20.45 0.06 20.21
C SER A 5 -21.47 0.58 21.24
N GLN A 6 -22.70 0.05 21.24
CA GLN A 6 -23.73 0.45 22.19
C GLN A 6 -23.25 0.18 23.63
N ASP A 7 -23.36 1.19 24.48
CA ASP A 7 -22.91 1.16 25.89
C ASP A 7 -21.42 0.82 26.09
N LYS A 8 -20.61 0.85 25.00
CA LYS A 8 -19.17 0.64 25.10
C LYS A 8 -18.44 1.89 25.59
N SER A 9 -17.67 1.74 26.65
CA SER A 9 -16.68 2.72 27.08
C SER A 9 -15.28 2.24 26.71
N PHE A 10 -14.42 3.19 26.36
CA PHE A 10 -13.00 2.93 26.06
C PHE A 10 -12.13 3.61 27.11
N ASP A 11 -11.15 2.88 27.62
CA ASP A 11 -10.20 3.45 28.61
C ASP A 11 -9.23 4.45 27.97
N LEU A 12 -8.94 4.23 26.69
CA LEU A 12 -8.18 5.14 25.84
C LEU A 12 -9.00 5.48 24.60
N SER A 13 -9.00 6.76 24.22
CA SER A 13 -9.59 7.21 22.96
C SER A 13 -8.68 8.23 22.30
N VAL A 14 -8.53 8.14 20.99
CA VAL A 14 -7.75 9.07 20.17
C VAL A 14 -8.58 9.60 19.00
N PRO A 15 -8.27 10.76 18.43
CA PRO A 15 -8.99 11.25 17.26
C PRO A 15 -8.94 10.30 16.08
N ILE A 16 -7.75 9.76 15.74
CA ILE A 16 -7.55 8.88 14.60
C ILE A 16 -6.82 7.60 15.01
N ILE A 17 -7.37 6.45 14.63
CA ILE A 17 -6.65 5.18 14.61
C ILE A 17 -6.27 4.85 13.17
N VAL A 18 -5.02 4.44 12.95
CA VAL A 18 -4.53 3.93 11.67
C VAL A 18 -4.15 2.46 11.83
N ILE A 19 -4.81 1.57 11.12
CA ILE A 19 -4.50 0.13 11.15
C ILE A 19 -3.51 -0.22 10.04
N GLY A 20 -2.33 -0.64 10.43
CA GLY A 20 -1.20 -0.98 9.57
C GLY A 20 -0.16 0.13 9.48
N ALA A 21 1.09 -0.19 9.80
CA ALA A 21 2.25 0.71 9.72
C ALA A 21 3.14 0.41 8.49
N GLY A 22 2.54 0.05 7.37
CA GLY A 22 3.18 0.11 6.05
C GLY A 22 3.30 1.56 5.57
N ALA A 23 3.78 1.77 4.34
CA ALA A 23 3.98 3.11 3.78
C ALA A 23 2.72 3.98 3.85
N CYS A 24 1.55 3.42 3.51
CA CYS A 24 0.28 4.14 3.55
C CYS A 24 -0.06 4.64 4.96
N GLY A 25 0.02 3.75 5.96
CA GLY A 25 -0.35 4.11 7.34
C GLY A 25 0.60 5.13 7.96
N ILE A 26 1.91 4.98 7.74
CA ILE A 26 2.89 5.95 8.25
C ILE A 26 2.67 7.32 7.60
N CYS A 27 2.45 7.37 6.27
CA CYS A 27 2.14 8.63 5.59
C CYS A 27 0.85 9.28 6.13
N ALA A 28 -0.20 8.48 6.40
CA ALA A 28 -1.43 8.97 6.99
C ALA A 28 -1.21 9.58 8.40
N ALA A 29 -0.44 8.89 9.25
CA ALA A 29 -0.12 9.38 10.59
C ALA A 29 0.78 10.65 10.56
N LEU A 30 1.76 10.72 9.65
CA LEU A 30 2.57 11.91 9.43
C LEU A 30 1.70 13.09 9.00
N THR A 31 0.78 12.86 8.06
CA THR A 31 -0.17 13.89 7.61
C THR A 31 -1.09 14.35 8.74
N ALA A 32 -1.60 13.44 9.57
CA ALA A 32 -2.38 13.80 10.76
C ALA A 32 -1.57 14.69 11.70
N LYS A 33 -0.31 14.33 11.96
CA LYS A 33 0.62 15.10 12.80
C LYS A 33 0.86 16.53 12.27
N GLU A 34 1.11 16.67 10.97
CA GLU A 34 1.28 17.98 10.32
C GLU A 34 0.03 18.86 10.49
N ASN A 35 -1.15 18.25 10.48
CA ASN A 35 -2.42 18.92 10.73
C ASN A 35 -2.77 19.05 12.23
N ARG A 36 -1.87 18.68 13.13
CA ARG A 36 -2.03 18.74 14.59
C ARG A 36 -3.20 17.90 15.10
N VAL A 37 -3.46 16.78 14.45
CA VAL A 37 -4.44 15.79 14.88
C VAL A 37 -3.69 14.61 15.48
N GLU A 38 -4.05 14.23 16.69
CA GLU A 38 -3.48 13.05 17.36
C GLU A 38 -3.93 11.77 16.65
N SER A 39 -3.00 10.86 16.47
CA SER A 39 -3.27 9.55 15.88
C SER A 39 -2.41 8.47 16.50
N ILE A 40 -2.88 7.22 16.48
CA ILE A 40 -2.10 6.05 16.84
C ILE A 40 -2.02 5.08 15.66
N LEU A 41 -0.81 4.61 15.39
CA LEU A 41 -0.54 3.52 14.44
C LEU A 41 -0.64 2.18 15.18
N LEU A 42 -1.43 1.25 14.65
CA LEU A 42 -1.54 -0.12 15.16
C LEU A 42 -0.94 -1.07 14.13
N GLU A 43 0.18 -1.68 14.49
CA GLU A 43 0.88 -2.64 13.62
C GLU A 43 0.77 -4.06 14.19
N ARG A 44 0.43 -5.02 13.35
CA ARG A 44 0.28 -6.43 13.75
C ARG A 44 1.59 -7.12 14.09
N ASP A 45 2.66 -6.76 13.39
CA ASP A 45 3.99 -7.33 13.54
C ASP A 45 4.80 -6.54 14.58
N GLU A 46 5.93 -7.09 15.02
CA GLU A 46 6.81 -6.42 15.97
C GLU A 46 7.42 -5.14 15.41
N THR A 47 7.59 -5.08 14.10
CA THR A 47 8.20 -3.93 13.40
C THR A 47 7.43 -3.57 12.11
N PRO A 48 7.26 -2.26 11.82
CA PRO A 48 6.68 -1.81 10.56
C PRO A 48 7.43 -2.35 9.34
N SER A 49 6.70 -2.98 8.42
CA SER A 49 7.28 -3.61 7.24
C SER A 49 6.23 -3.71 6.11
N GLY A 50 5.32 -4.67 6.22
CA GLY A 50 4.27 -4.94 5.27
C GLY A 50 4.79 -5.27 3.86
N SER A 51 3.90 -5.25 2.87
CA SER A 51 4.27 -5.41 1.45
C SER A 51 5.13 -4.24 0.94
N SER A 52 5.12 -3.11 1.61
CA SER A 52 5.93 -1.95 1.24
C SER A 52 7.43 -2.26 1.26
N ALA A 53 7.89 -3.05 2.23
CA ALA A 53 9.30 -3.46 2.34
C ALA A 53 9.73 -4.42 1.22
N LEU A 54 8.78 -5.15 0.63
CA LEU A 54 9.03 -6.10 -0.47
C LEU A 54 9.03 -5.42 -1.84
N SER A 55 8.66 -4.14 -1.92
CA SER A 55 8.58 -3.39 -3.16
C SER A 55 9.95 -2.99 -3.72
N THR A 56 9.97 -2.50 -4.95
CA THR A 56 11.16 -1.89 -5.57
C THR A 56 11.27 -0.38 -5.30
N CYS A 57 10.41 0.18 -4.45
CA CYS A 57 10.37 1.62 -4.19
C CYS A 57 10.36 2.47 -5.48
N LEU A 58 9.50 2.10 -6.44
CA LEU A 58 9.26 2.86 -7.66
C LEU A 58 7.88 3.51 -7.58
N ILE A 59 7.85 4.83 -7.49
CA ILE A 59 6.62 5.61 -7.28
C ILE A 59 6.35 6.43 -8.54
N PRO A 60 5.27 6.15 -9.29
CA PRO A 60 4.89 6.96 -10.44
C PRO A 60 4.22 8.25 -9.99
N ALA A 61 4.66 9.40 -10.52
CA ALA A 61 4.07 10.69 -10.21
C ALA A 61 4.22 11.69 -11.35
N ALA A 62 3.23 12.56 -11.53
CA ALA A 62 3.20 13.56 -12.56
C ALA A 62 3.40 14.98 -12.00
N GLY A 63 4.15 15.80 -12.72
CA GLY A 63 4.36 17.21 -12.38
C GLY A 63 5.22 17.43 -11.13
N THR A 64 6.12 16.52 -10.82
CA THR A 64 7.04 16.64 -9.68
C THR A 64 8.14 17.68 -9.91
N LYS A 65 8.75 18.17 -8.83
CA LYS A 65 9.95 19.03 -8.91
C LYS A 65 11.10 18.30 -9.62
N LEU A 66 11.29 17.01 -9.30
CA LEU A 66 12.31 16.16 -9.92
C LEU A 66 12.12 16.01 -11.44
N GLN A 67 10.87 15.91 -11.93
CA GLN A 67 10.62 15.92 -13.38
C GLN A 67 11.00 17.26 -14.01
N ARG A 68 10.61 18.37 -13.40
CA ARG A 68 10.94 19.72 -13.91
C ARG A 68 12.46 19.97 -13.93
N GLU A 69 13.20 19.57 -12.91
CA GLU A 69 14.65 19.68 -12.84
C GLU A 69 15.35 18.88 -13.95
N GLU A 70 14.77 17.75 -14.35
CA GLU A 70 15.28 16.89 -15.41
C GLU A 70 14.72 17.24 -16.80
N GLY A 71 13.95 18.34 -16.92
CA GLY A 71 13.38 18.80 -18.20
C GLY A 71 12.28 17.89 -18.76
N VAL A 72 11.62 17.10 -17.90
CA VAL A 72 10.50 16.25 -18.28
C VAL A 72 9.19 17.01 -18.04
N GLU A 73 8.46 17.28 -19.11
CA GLU A 73 7.12 17.84 -19.04
C GLU A 73 6.10 16.73 -18.84
N ASP A 74 5.27 16.87 -17.83
CA ASP A 74 4.20 15.92 -17.50
C ASP A 74 3.01 16.67 -16.88
N SER A 75 1.84 16.07 -16.94
CA SER A 75 0.62 16.65 -16.37
C SER A 75 -0.28 15.60 -15.75
N ILE A 76 -1.17 16.06 -14.87
CA ILE A 76 -2.24 15.24 -14.27
C ILE A 76 -3.08 14.57 -15.37
N ASP A 77 -3.50 15.35 -16.37
CA ASP A 77 -4.34 14.84 -17.47
C ASP A 77 -3.62 13.77 -18.30
N GLN A 78 -2.32 13.96 -18.57
CA GLN A 78 -1.52 12.97 -19.29
C GLN A 78 -1.32 11.70 -18.47
N PHE A 79 -1.09 11.82 -17.17
CA PHE A 79 -0.95 10.65 -16.31
C PHE A 79 -2.27 9.90 -16.16
N ALA A 80 -3.38 10.59 -15.92
CA ALA A 80 -4.70 9.97 -15.88
C ALA A 80 -5.03 9.24 -17.19
N ALA A 81 -4.74 9.86 -18.34
CA ALA A 81 -4.94 9.24 -19.65
C ALA A 81 -4.09 7.96 -19.82
N ASP A 82 -2.83 7.96 -19.37
CA ASP A 82 -1.97 6.78 -19.41
C ASP A 82 -2.52 5.63 -18.53
N LEU A 83 -3.02 5.94 -17.32
CA LEU A 83 -3.64 4.96 -16.42
C LEU A 83 -4.89 4.33 -17.05
N ILE A 84 -5.78 5.16 -17.60
CA ILE A 84 -7.03 4.72 -18.23
C ILE A 84 -6.72 3.85 -19.46
N ALA A 85 -5.81 4.31 -20.33
CA ALA A 85 -5.41 3.55 -21.51
C ALA A 85 -4.76 2.21 -21.16
N LYS A 86 -3.91 2.17 -20.11
CA LYS A 86 -3.27 0.93 -19.64
C LYS A 86 -4.29 -0.06 -19.09
N ALA A 87 -5.29 0.42 -18.38
CA ALA A 87 -6.39 -0.37 -17.87
C ALA A 87 -7.45 -0.73 -18.94
N LYS A 88 -7.27 -0.30 -20.21
CA LYS A 88 -8.23 -0.51 -21.29
C LYS A 88 -9.64 0.01 -20.94
N GLU A 89 -9.70 1.14 -20.26
CA GLU A 89 -10.94 1.81 -19.81
C GLU A 89 -11.79 0.94 -18.84
N GLN A 90 -11.19 -0.05 -18.18
CA GLN A 90 -11.89 -0.94 -17.24
C GLN A 90 -11.80 -0.47 -15.80
N ASN A 91 -10.94 0.50 -15.49
CA ASN A 91 -10.77 1.08 -14.17
C ASN A 91 -11.75 2.23 -13.91
N ASP A 92 -11.93 2.57 -12.65
CA ASP A 92 -12.63 3.79 -12.25
C ASP A 92 -11.87 5.03 -12.72
N LEU A 93 -12.54 5.85 -13.56
CA LEU A 93 -11.93 7.03 -14.20
C LEU A 93 -11.68 8.16 -13.19
N GLU A 94 -12.56 8.31 -12.22
CA GLU A 94 -12.44 9.34 -11.18
C GLU A 94 -11.30 8.99 -10.23
N MET A 95 -11.18 7.73 -9.81
CA MET A 95 -10.07 7.24 -9.00
C MET A 95 -8.73 7.40 -9.72
N ALA A 96 -8.65 7.07 -11.02
CA ALA A 96 -7.44 7.28 -11.81
C ALA A 96 -7.00 8.75 -11.83
N ARG A 97 -7.96 9.67 -11.92
CA ARG A 97 -7.70 11.10 -11.86
C ARG A 97 -7.23 11.55 -10.49
N TRP A 98 -7.88 11.12 -9.41
CA TRP A 98 -7.44 11.44 -8.04
C TRP A 98 -6.02 10.95 -7.75
N VAL A 99 -5.68 9.74 -8.18
CA VAL A 99 -4.30 9.23 -8.06
C VAL A 99 -3.31 10.11 -8.81
N ALA A 100 -3.64 10.50 -10.04
CA ALA A 100 -2.79 11.39 -10.84
C ALA A 100 -2.63 12.78 -10.18
N GLU A 101 -3.72 13.35 -9.66
CA GLU A 101 -3.74 14.65 -8.98
C GLU A 101 -2.89 14.65 -7.70
N ALA A 102 -3.01 13.60 -6.88
CA ALA A 102 -2.27 13.49 -5.63
C ALA A 102 -0.79 13.15 -5.82
N SER A 103 -0.42 12.52 -6.93
CA SER A 103 0.88 11.87 -7.09
C SER A 103 2.07 12.82 -6.98
N GLY A 104 2.01 13.96 -7.69
CA GLY A 104 3.12 14.90 -7.77
C GLY A 104 3.45 15.54 -6.42
N SER A 105 2.44 16.08 -5.75
CA SER A 105 2.59 16.68 -4.43
C SER A 105 3.02 15.66 -3.38
N THR A 106 2.54 14.42 -3.46
CA THR A 106 2.93 13.34 -2.55
C THR A 106 4.42 13.00 -2.70
N VAL A 107 4.92 12.88 -3.93
CA VAL A 107 6.35 12.60 -4.16
C VAL A 107 7.20 13.78 -3.70
N ASP A 108 6.83 15.02 -4.01
CA ASP A 108 7.54 16.20 -3.54
C ASP A 108 7.58 16.25 -2.00
N TRP A 109 6.46 15.95 -1.33
CA TRP A 109 6.36 15.87 0.14
C TRP A 109 7.23 14.75 0.72
N LEU A 110 7.24 13.55 0.11
CA LEU A 110 8.11 12.45 0.53
C LEU A 110 9.58 12.83 0.48
N VAL A 111 9.99 13.60 -0.53
CA VAL A 111 11.38 14.07 -0.67
C VAL A 111 11.69 15.19 0.33
N GLU A 112 10.85 16.22 0.39
CA GLU A 112 11.18 17.45 1.09
C GLU A 112 10.90 17.39 2.59
N THR A 113 9.82 16.71 2.99
CA THR A 113 9.36 16.63 4.37
C THR A 113 9.79 15.34 5.04
N VAL A 114 9.53 14.22 4.39
CA VAL A 114 9.88 12.90 4.97
C VAL A 114 11.37 12.61 4.84
N GLY A 115 12.02 13.14 3.81
CA GLY A 115 13.46 12.96 3.56
C GLY A 115 13.78 11.70 2.76
N LEU A 116 12.82 11.16 1.99
CA LEU A 116 13.05 10.01 1.13
C LEU A 116 13.90 10.43 -0.09
N PRO A 117 15.09 9.83 -0.31
CA PRO A 117 16.03 10.26 -1.35
C PRO A 117 15.65 9.76 -2.74
N LEU A 118 14.51 10.22 -3.26
CA LEU A 118 14.03 9.83 -4.58
C LEU A 118 14.75 10.57 -5.70
N THR A 119 14.91 9.90 -6.83
CA THR A 119 15.37 10.49 -8.10
C THR A 119 14.45 10.04 -9.23
N LEU A 120 14.35 10.88 -10.28
CA LEU A 120 13.62 10.47 -11.49
C LEU A 120 14.38 9.37 -12.23
N VAL A 121 13.70 8.28 -12.54
CA VAL A 121 14.27 7.14 -13.27
C VAL A 121 14.17 7.38 -14.76
N LYS A 122 15.31 7.59 -15.42
CA LYS A 122 15.40 7.88 -16.87
C LYS A 122 15.89 6.71 -17.72
N GLY A 123 16.34 5.62 -17.10
CA GLY A 123 16.88 4.48 -17.82
C GLY A 123 15.85 3.71 -18.65
N PHE A 124 14.59 3.72 -18.22
CA PHE A 124 13.49 3.11 -18.97
C PHE A 124 12.16 3.84 -18.70
N LYS A 125 11.23 3.73 -19.65
CA LYS A 125 9.82 4.11 -19.43
C LYS A 125 9.03 2.88 -19.01
N TYR A 126 8.30 3.00 -17.92
CA TYR A 126 7.43 1.91 -17.49
C TYR A 126 6.32 1.67 -18.53
N PRO A 127 5.95 0.41 -18.82
CA PRO A 127 4.92 0.10 -19.82
C PRO A 127 3.60 0.80 -19.52
N GLY A 128 3.10 1.55 -20.49
CA GLY A 128 1.91 2.37 -20.36
C GLY A 128 2.16 3.83 -20.00
N HIS A 129 3.41 4.22 -19.65
CA HIS A 129 3.76 5.60 -19.40
C HIS A 129 4.22 6.30 -20.70
N SER A 130 3.66 7.47 -20.99
CA SER A 130 4.05 8.31 -22.15
C SER A 130 5.39 9.04 -21.91
N VAL A 131 5.70 9.36 -20.65
CA VAL A 131 6.93 10.04 -20.23
C VAL A 131 7.65 9.30 -19.12
N PHE A 132 8.88 9.74 -18.75
CA PHE A 132 9.56 9.26 -17.54
C PHE A 132 8.81 9.76 -16.29
N ARG A 133 8.28 8.84 -15.50
CA ARG A 133 7.38 9.17 -14.38
C ARG A 133 7.73 8.43 -13.10
N MET A 134 8.59 7.41 -13.20
CA MET A 134 8.98 6.64 -12.03
C MET A 134 10.03 7.38 -11.20
N HIS A 135 9.76 7.52 -9.91
CA HIS A 135 10.70 8.03 -8.92
C HIS A 135 11.15 6.88 -8.05
N GLY A 136 12.44 6.73 -7.88
CA GLY A 136 13.00 5.60 -7.14
C GLY A 136 14.09 6.01 -6.17
N SER A 137 14.19 5.29 -5.06
CA SER A 137 15.30 5.40 -4.12
C SER A 137 16.61 4.90 -4.74
N PRO A 138 17.79 5.26 -4.20
CA PRO A 138 19.08 4.87 -4.77
C PRO A 138 19.26 3.38 -5.00
N ASN A 139 18.85 2.55 -4.03
CA ASN A 139 18.99 1.08 -4.11
C ASN A 139 17.77 0.38 -4.71
N ARG A 140 16.70 1.13 -5.03
CA ARG A 140 15.45 0.56 -5.59
C ARG A 140 14.89 -0.57 -4.74
N THR A 141 14.82 -0.38 -3.42
CA THR A 141 14.29 -1.37 -2.47
C THR A 141 13.23 -0.77 -1.55
N GLY A 142 12.18 -1.56 -1.28
CA GLY A 142 11.15 -1.17 -0.33
C GLY A 142 11.66 -1.10 1.11
N SER A 143 12.73 -1.85 1.43
CA SER A 143 13.39 -1.75 2.73
C SER A 143 14.02 -0.37 2.96
N GLU A 144 14.55 0.28 1.92
CA GLU A 144 15.04 1.66 2.00
C GLU A 144 13.90 2.65 2.26
N LEU A 145 12.77 2.49 1.55
CA LEU A 145 11.54 3.26 1.81
C LEU A 145 11.09 3.11 3.25
N MET A 146 10.94 1.86 3.72
CA MET A 146 10.45 1.59 5.07
C MET A 146 11.43 2.04 6.15
N GLY A 147 12.74 1.98 5.89
CA GLY A 147 13.75 2.54 6.80
C GLY A 147 13.53 4.03 7.05
N VAL A 148 13.41 4.83 5.98
CA VAL A 148 13.17 6.28 6.09
C VAL A 148 11.83 6.59 6.77
N LEU A 149 10.77 5.84 6.44
CA LEU A 149 9.47 6.04 7.05
C LEU A 149 9.44 5.64 8.54
N THR A 150 10.13 4.57 8.92
CA THR A 150 10.27 4.15 10.32
C THR A 150 11.09 5.16 11.13
N ASP A 151 12.15 5.70 10.55
CA ASP A 151 12.91 6.78 11.18
C ASP A 151 12.05 8.04 11.37
N ALA A 152 11.13 8.31 10.44
CA ALA A 152 10.19 9.41 10.56
C ALA A 152 9.20 9.22 11.74
N ILE A 153 8.76 8.00 12.04
CA ILE A 153 7.93 7.71 13.23
C ILE A 153 8.65 8.22 14.49
N ALA A 154 9.91 7.86 14.66
CA ALA A 154 10.70 8.25 15.83
C ALA A 154 10.99 9.76 15.85
N ARG A 155 11.38 10.34 14.70
CA ARG A 155 11.70 11.77 14.56
C ARG A 155 10.53 12.66 14.89
N GLU A 156 9.32 12.29 14.43
CA GLU A 156 8.09 13.08 14.62
C GLU A 156 7.35 12.69 15.91
N ASN A 157 7.85 11.74 16.69
CA ASN A 157 7.21 11.21 17.91
C ASN A 157 5.75 10.76 17.62
N LEU A 158 5.57 9.91 16.60
CA LEU A 158 4.27 9.31 16.35
C LEU A 158 4.02 8.15 17.32
N ASP A 159 2.77 8.03 17.79
CA ASP A 159 2.37 6.92 18.63
C ASP A 159 2.23 5.65 17.78
N LEU A 160 3.04 4.65 18.08
CA LEU A 160 3.03 3.33 17.45
C LEU A 160 2.86 2.25 18.51
N ALA A 161 1.85 1.41 18.36
CA ALA A 161 1.70 0.17 19.11
C ALA A 161 2.03 -1.03 18.19
N ALA A 162 3.04 -1.79 18.53
CA ALA A 162 3.51 -2.99 17.84
C ALA A 162 4.13 -3.99 18.83
N PRO A 163 3.74 -5.27 18.81
CA PRO A 163 2.68 -5.86 18.03
C PRO A 163 1.28 -5.51 18.57
N ALA A 164 0.37 -5.10 17.68
CA ALA A 164 -0.99 -4.73 18.03
C ALA A 164 -1.99 -5.19 16.94
N PRO A 165 -2.17 -6.50 16.76
CA PRO A 165 -3.09 -7.02 15.77
C PRO A 165 -4.54 -6.64 16.11
N VAL A 166 -5.17 -5.85 15.25
CA VAL A 166 -6.58 -5.51 15.37
C VAL A 166 -7.40 -6.70 14.88
N THR A 167 -8.35 -7.15 15.72
CA THR A 167 -9.21 -8.30 15.43
C THR A 167 -10.65 -7.91 15.15
N ASP A 168 -11.12 -6.82 15.77
CA ASP A 168 -12.51 -6.40 15.66
C ASP A 168 -12.64 -4.89 15.60
N LEU A 169 -13.74 -4.41 15.00
CA LEU A 169 -14.14 -3.01 15.02
C LEU A 169 -15.41 -2.86 15.87
N PHE A 170 -15.49 -1.77 16.62
CA PHE A 170 -16.71 -1.37 17.32
C PHE A 170 -17.48 -0.35 16.47
N ALA A 171 -18.68 -0.68 16.04
CA ALA A 171 -19.52 0.20 15.25
C ALA A 171 -20.94 0.30 15.83
N ASP A 172 -21.61 1.40 15.55
CA ASP A 172 -23.01 1.61 15.86
C ASP A 172 -23.93 1.07 14.73
N GLU A 173 -25.23 1.17 14.93
CA GLU A 173 -26.24 0.72 13.97
C GLU A 173 -26.21 1.49 12.63
N SER A 174 -25.61 2.68 12.60
CA SER A 174 -25.41 3.44 11.37
C SER A 174 -24.18 3.02 10.57
N GLY A 175 -23.35 2.10 11.11
CA GLY A 175 -22.08 1.69 10.55
C GLY A 175 -20.91 2.62 10.89
N HIS A 176 -21.12 3.63 11.75
CA HIS A 176 -20.01 4.49 12.21
C HIS A 176 -19.13 3.74 13.20
N VAL A 177 -17.81 3.74 12.94
CA VAL A 177 -16.82 3.07 13.78
C VAL A 177 -16.42 3.99 14.94
N HIS A 178 -16.50 3.46 16.17
CA HIS A 178 -16.17 4.17 17.41
C HIS A 178 -14.88 3.68 18.07
N GLY A 179 -14.30 2.58 17.57
CA GLY A 179 -13.07 2.03 18.14
C GLY A 179 -12.70 0.66 17.57
N VAL A 180 -11.62 0.13 18.08
CA VAL A 180 -11.08 -1.16 17.66
C VAL A 180 -10.74 -2.04 18.85
N ARG A 181 -10.68 -3.36 18.64
CA ARG A 181 -10.14 -4.35 19.56
C ARG A 181 -8.81 -4.84 19.06
N ILE A 182 -7.82 -4.82 19.94
CA ILE A 182 -6.51 -5.44 19.76
C ILE A 182 -6.49 -6.72 20.58
N THR A 183 -6.04 -7.82 19.97
CA THR A 183 -5.74 -9.05 20.72
C THR A 183 -4.24 -9.30 20.63
N ARG A 184 -3.54 -9.05 21.72
CA ARG A 184 -2.08 -9.20 21.80
C ARG A 184 -1.66 -10.67 21.65
N PRO A 185 -0.40 -10.96 21.26
CA PRO A 185 0.10 -12.34 21.11
C PRO A 185 0.01 -13.18 22.38
N ASP A 186 0.04 -12.55 23.56
CA ASP A 186 -0.13 -13.20 24.86
C ASP A 186 -1.60 -13.42 25.26
N GLY A 187 -2.54 -13.01 24.40
CA GLY A 187 -3.98 -13.11 24.61
C GLY A 187 -4.60 -11.92 25.35
N ALA A 188 -3.84 -10.89 25.70
CA ALA A 188 -4.40 -9.68 26.30
C ALA A 188 -5.27 -8.94 25.29
N ILE A 189 -6.43 -8.46 25.75
CA ILE A 189 -7.39 -7.72 24.94
C ILE A 189 -7.38 -6.26 25.38
N GLU A 190 -7.25 -5.38 24.40
CA GLU A 190 -7.29 -3.93 24.59
C GLU A 190 -8.32 -3.34 23.62
N ASP A 191 -9.19 -2.46 24.11
CA ASP A 191 -10.20 -1.77 23.31
C ASP A 191 -9.89 -0.27 23.30
N ILE A 192 -9.65 0.30 22.10
CA ILE A 192 -9.28 1.70 21.92
C ILE A 192 -10.37 2.41 21.12
N GLY A 193 -10.85 3.54 21.64
CA GLY A 193 -11.84 4.37 20.96
C GLY A 193 -11.22 5.33 19.93
N CYS A 194 -11.99 5.69 18.90
CA CYS A 194 -11.60 6.70 17.92
C CYS A 194 -12.79 7.49 17.39
N GLN A 195 -12.50 8.66 16.80
CA GLN A 195 -13.46 9.44 16.03
C GLN A 195 -13.41 9.09 14.54
N ALA A 196 -12.23 8.68 14.06
CA ALA A 196 -12.04 8.22 12.67
C ALA A 196 -11.08 7.05 12.62
N LEU A 197 -11.31 6.15 11.68
CA LEU A 197 -10.49 4.97 11.43
C LEU A 197 -9.92 5.01 10.01
N ILE A 198 -8.62 4.80 9.87
CA ILE A 198 -7.95 4.63 8.58
C ILE A 198 -7.51 3.17 8.45
N LEU A 199 -8.02 2.49 7.44
CA LEU A 199 -7.64 1.12 7.10
C LEU A 199 -6.46 1.16 6.11
N ALA A 200 -5.26 0.94 6.62
CA ALA A 200 -4.01 0.86 5.85
C ALA A 200 -3.41 -0.56 5.89
N CYS A 201 -4.25 -1.57 6.11
CA CYS A 201 -3.88 -2.97 6.31
C CYS A 201 -3.88 -3.81 5.03
N ASN A 202 -3.77 -3.15 3.86
CA ASN A 202 -3.61 -3.78 2.54
C ASN A 202 -4.86 -4.60 2.10
N GLY A 203 -4.67 -5.50 1.12
CA GLY A 203 -5.72 -6.33 0.53
C GLY A 203 -5.74 -7.76 1.07
N TYR A 204 -6.12 -8.71 0.19
CA TYR A 204 -6.43 -10.10 0.58
C TYR A 204 -5.52 -11.16 -0.05
N GLY A 205 -4.40 -10.78 -0.68
CA GLY A 205 -3.58 -11.71 -1.48
C GLY A 205 -3.00 -12.92 -0.72
N SER A 206 -2.98 -12.90 0.61
CA SER A 206 -2.58 -14.02 1.47
C SER A 206 -3.76 -14.84 2.00
N ASN A 207 -5.00 -14.52 1.58
CA ASN A 207 -6.21 -15.26 1.94
C ASN A 207 -6.63 -16.14 0.76
N PRO A 208 -6.37 -17.47 0.80
CA PRO A 208 -6.63 -18.35 -0.34
C PRO A 208 -8.11 -18.43 -0.72
N GLU A 209 -9.03 -18.31 0.25
CA GLU A 209 -10.47 -18.34 -0.03
C GLU A 209 -10.90 -17.10 -0.82
N MET A 210 -10.42 -15.92 -0.44
CA MET A 210 -10.70 -14.69 -1.19
C MET A 210 -10.00 -14.67 -2.56
N VAL A 211 -8.79 -15.23 -2.66
CA VAL A 211 -8.09 -15.39 -3.94
C VAL A 211 -8.89 -16.30 -4.87
N GLU A 212 -9.32 -17.47 -4.40
CA GLU A 212 -10.15 -18.39 -5.19
C GLU A 212 -11.48 -17.76 -5.61
N GLN A 213 -12.09 -16.95 -4.73
CA GLN A 213 -13.34 -16.27 -5.00
C GLN A 213 -13.22 -15.16 -6.05
N HIS A 214 -12.19 -14.31 -5.96
CA HIS A 214 -12.10 -13.05 -6.74
C HIS A 214 -11.12 -13.12 -7.90
N ILE A 215 -10.08 -13.95 -7.83
CA ILE A 215 -9.03 -14.13 -8.86
C ILE A 215 -8.65 -15.62 -9.00
N PRO A 216 -9.62 -16.49 -9.35
CA PRO A 216 -9.42 -17.96 -9.36
C PRO A 216 -8.24 -18.41 -10.24
N GLU A 217 -7.90 -17.67 -11.29
CA GLU A 217 -6.74 -17.94 -12.14
C GLU A 217 -5.39 -17.81 -11.42
N MET A 218 -5.39 -17.18 -10.24
CA MET A 218 -4.20 -17.01 -9.39
C MET A 218 -4.20 -17.92 -8.16
N ALA A 219 -5.17 -18.82 -8.02
CA ALA A 219 -5.31 -19.68 -6.83
C ALA A 219 -4.06 -20.54 -6.56
N ASP A 220 -3.40 -21.03 -7.62
CA ASP A 220 -2.18 -21.82 -7.54
C ASP A 220 -0.88 -21.00 -7.63
N ALA A 221 -0.99 -19.68 -7.73
CA ALA A 221 0.18 -18.81 -7.85
C ALA A 221 0.85 -18.55 -6.50
N LEU A 222 2.17 -18.38 -6.51
CA LEU A 222 2.90 -17.97 -5.32
C LEU A 222 2.57 -16.53 -4.98
N TYR A 223 1.98 -16.29 -3.82
CA TYR A 223 1.78 -14.95 -3.31
C TYR A 223 3.11 -14.35 -2.81
N PHE A 224 3.47 -13.17 -3.31
CA PHE A 224 4.73 -12.48 -3.00
C PHE A 224 4.50 -11.17 -2.23
N GLY A 225 3.41 -11.05 -1.51
CA GLY A 225 3.14 -9.96 -0.59
C GLY A 225 3.34 -10.38 0.87
N HIS A 226 2.95 -9.53 1.79
CA HIS A 226 3.02 -9.81 3.21
C HIS A 226 1.94 -10.83 3.62
N VAL A 227 2.30 -11.82 4.43
CA VAL A 227 1.39 -12.91 4.89
C VAL A 227 0.19 -12.40 5.70
N GLY A 228 0.29 -11.20 6.25
CA GLY A 228 -0.79 -10.52 6.96
C GLY A 228 -1.89 -9.93 6.08
N ASN A 229 -1.79 -9.99 4.76
CA ASN A 229 -2.80 -9.46 3.83
C ASN A 229 -3.97 -10.44 3.70
N GLN A 230 -4.80 -10.50 4.75
CA GLN A 230 -5.90 -11.45 4.90
C GLN A 230 -7.25 -10.91 4.43
N GLY A 231 -7.31 -9.66 3.97
CA GLY A 231 -8.55 -9.04 3.49
C GLY A 231 -9.38 -8.35 4.56
N ASP A 232 -8.83 -8.11 5.74
CA ASP A 232 -9.56 -7.52 6.87
C ASP A 232 -10.28 -6.23 6.48
N ALA A 233 -9.64 -5.33 5.71
CA ALA A 233 -10.24 -4.07 5.27
C ALA A 233 -11.48 -4.29 4.38
N VAL A 234 -11.44 -5.28 3.48
CA VAL A 234 -12.56 -5.64 2.60
C VAL A 234 -13.69 -6.21 3.45
N LEU A 235 -13.40 -7.21 4.29
CA LEU A 235 -14.37 -7.90 5.13
C LEU A 235 -15.08 -6.96 6.11
N TRP A 236 -14.32 -6.06 6.75
CA TRP A 236 -14.92 -5.05 7.65
C TRP A 236 -15.72 -4.01 6.86
N GLY A 237 -15.21 -3.56 5.72
CA GLY A 237 -15.90 -2.60 4.87
C GLY A 237 -17.26 -3.14 4.40
N GLU A 238 -17.28 -4.36 3.85
CA GLU A 238 -18.53 -5.00 3.41
C GLU A 238 -19.52 -5.21 4.56
N ALA A 239 -19.02 -5.64 5.74
CA ALA A 239 -19.86 -5.83 6.93
C ALA A 239 -20.48 -4.50 7.43
N LEU A 240 -19.85 -3.36 7.12
CA LEU A 240 -20.35 -2.01 7.43
C LEU A 240 -21.14 -1.39 6.26
N GLY A 241 -21.35 -2.11 5.17
CA GLY A 241 -22.14 -1.67 4.01
C GLY A 241 -21.35 -0.85 2.99
N ALA A 242 -20.02 -0.88 3.02
CA ALA A 242 -19.20 -0.27 1.97
C ALA A 242 -19.31 -1.04 0.66
N ALA A 243 -19.29 -0.31 -0.45
CA ALA A 243 -19.17 -0.90 -1.77
C ALA A 243 -17.73 -1.37 -2.02
N THR A 244 -17.59 -2.43 -2.81
CA THR A 244 -16.31 -2.95 -3.28
C THR A 244 -16.22 -2.82 -4.80
N ALA A 245 -15.02 -2.59 -5.32
CA ALA A 245 -14.73 -2.54 -6.75
C ALA A 245 -13.36 -3.16 -7.03
N ASP A 246 -13.19 -3.64 -8.27
CA ASP A 246 -11.92 -4.15 -8.79
C ASP A 246 -11.26 -5.26 -7.96
N LEU A 247 -12.03 -6.02 -7.18
CA LEU A 247 -11.51 -7.15 -6.37
C LEU A 247 -10.83 -8.22 -7.23
N GLY A 248 -11.13 -8.31 -8.52
CA GLY A 248 -10.44 -9.19 -9.47
C GLY A 248 -9.09 -8.66 -9.97
N SER A 249 -8.63 -7.51 -9.48
CA SER A 249 -7.39 -6.90 -9.95
C SER A 249 -6.17 -7.41 -9.17
N TYR A 250 -5.11 -7.77 -9.90
CA TYR A 250 -3.85 -8.21 -9.31
C TYR A 250 -2.65 -7.78 -10.16
N GLN A 251 -1.49 -7.76 -9.54
CA GLN A 251 -0.23 -7.63 -10.27
C GLN A 251 0.47 -8.99 -10.35
N GLY A 252 0.43 -9.61 -11.54
CA GLY A 252 1.19 -10.81 -11.83
C GLY A 252 2.66 -10.47 -12.08
N HIS A 253 3.57 -11.16 -11.38
CA HIS A 253 5.01 -10.97 -11.54
C HIS A 253 5.66 -12.33 -11.86
N GLY A 254 6.04 -12.51 -13.13
CA GLY A 254 6.56 -13.77 -13.65
C GLY A 254 8.01 -14.11 -13.26
N ALA A 255 8.64 -13.32 -12.43
CA ALA A 255 10.08 -13.42 -12.19
C ALA A 255 10.42 -13.37 -10.68
N VAL A 256 9.87 -14.33 -9.92
CA VAL A 256 10.26 -14.59 -8.53
C VAL A 256 10.92 -15.96 -8.44
N THR A 257 12.09 -16.03 -7.79
CA THR A 257 12.80 -17.31 -7.64
C THR A 257 12.12 -18.19 -6.59
N HIS A 258 11.86 -19.43 -6.93
CA HIS A 258 11.37 -20.44 -5.98
C HIS A 258 12.52 -21.37 -5.57
N PRO A 259 12.68 -21.74 -4.28
CA PRO A 259 11.85 -21.37 -3.12
C PRO A 259 12.31 -20.09 -2.41
N HIS A 260 13.32 -19.38 -2.89
CA HIS A 260 14.00 -18.31 -2.14
C HIS A 260 13.23 -16.98 -2.12
N GLY A 261 12.21 -16.80 -2.98
CA GLY A 261 11.40 -15.58 -3.02
C GLY A 261 12.16 -14.33 -3.48
N THR A 262 13.29 -14.49 -4.19
CA THR A 262 14.06 -13.34 -4.68
C THR A 262 13.37 -12.76 -5.92
N LEU A 263 13.06 -11.47 -5.87
CA LEU A 263 12.50 -10.75 -7.01
C LEU A 263 13.58 -10.54 -8.09
N ILE A 264 13.33 -11.04 -9.30
CA ILE A 264 14.12 -10.71 -10.49
C ILE A 264 13.46 -9.49 -11.11
N SER A 265 14.14 -8.34 -11.10
CA SER A 265 13.56 -7.09 -11.55
C SER A 265 13.24 -7.12 -13.06
N TRP A 266 12.23 -6.35 -13.46
CA TRP A 266 11.90 -6.09 -14.86
C TRP A 266 13.09 -5.57 -15.69
N GLY A 267 14.08 -4.94 -15.03
CA GLY A 267 15.31 -4.51 -15.68
C GLY A 267 16.05 -5.63 -16.41
N VAL A 268 15.99 -6.87 -15.90
CA VAL A 268 16.62 -8.02 -16.58
C VAL A 268 15.92 -8.28 -17.93
N LEU A 269 14.60 -8.20 -17.98
CA LEU A 269 13.84 -8.41 -19.22
C LEU A 269 14.01 -7.24 -20.19
N THR A 270 13.97 -6.00 -19.70
CA THR A 270 14.14 -4.80 -20.54
C THR A 270 15.54 -4.66 -21.13
N GLU A 271 16.54 -5.26 -20.48
CA GLU A 271 17.93 -5.35 -20.98
C GLU A 271 18.18 -6.61 -21.85
N GLY A 272 17.12 -7.30 -22.30
CA GLY A 272 17.20 -8.40 -23.23
C GLY A 272 17.22 -9.81 -22.62
N GLY A 273 16.86 -9.92 -21.35
CA GLY A 273 16.62 -11.22 -20.71
C GLY A 273 15.39 -11.89 -21.32
N ILE A 274 15.44 -13.23 -21.44
CA ILE A 274 14.32 -14.05 -21.90
C ILE A 274 13.93 -15.08 -20.86
N GLN A 275 12.66 -15.46 -20.86
CA GLN A 275 12.15 -16.55 -20.04
C GLN A 275 12.10 -17.84 -20.86
N VAL A 276 12.63 -18.90 -20.29
CA VAL A 276 12.61 -20.24 -20.91
C VAL A 276 12.02 -21.27 -19.93
N ASN A 277 11.35 -22.29 -20.47
CA ASN A 277 10.89 -23.42 -19.69
C ASN A 277 12.07 -24.39 -19.36
N LEU A 278 11.79 -25.47 -18.64
CA LEU A 278 12.81 -26.47 -18.25
C LEU A 278 13.48 -27.14 -19.45
N GLU A 279 12.87 -27.13 -20.64
CA GLU A 279 13.39 -27.67 -21.88
C GLU A 279 14.24 -26.66 -22.67
N GLY A 280 14.34 -25.39 -22.15
CA GLY A 280 15.07 -24.31 -22.79
C GLY A 280 14.29 -23.59 -23.88
N ASN A 281 12.99 -23.82 -24.01
CA ASN A 281 12.15 -23.17 -25.01
C ASN A 281 11.55 -21.88 -24.43
N ARG A 282 11.62 -20.79 -25.19
CA ARG A 282 10.90 -19.54 -24.89
C ARG A 282 9.40 -19.79 -25.03
N PHE A 283 8.62 -19.38 -24.03
CA PHE A 283 7.19 -19.69 -23.95
C PHE A 283 6.29 -18.44 -23.83
N SER A 284 6.87 -17.27 -23.66
CA SER A 284 6.15 -16.00 -23.57
C SER A 284 6.82 -14.92 -24.41
N ASN A 285 6.13 -13.80 -24.55
CA ASN A 285 6.69 -12.57 -25.08
C ASN A 285 6.84 -11.61 -23.91
N GLU A 286 8.05 -11.50 -23.43
CA GLU A 286 8.45 -10.72 -22.27
C GLU A 286 8.34 -9.20 -22.50
#